data_710e770964fa4243882c28b43474522e
#
_entry.id   710e770964fa4243882c28b43474522e
#
_cell.length_a   1.000
_cell.length_b   1.000
_cell.length_c   1.000
_cell.angle_alpha   90.00
_cell.angle_beta   90.00
_cell.angle_gamma   90.00
#
_symmetry.space_group_name_H-M   'P 1'
#
loop_
_entity.id
_entity.type
_entity.pdbx_description
1 polymer ?
#
loop_
_entity_poly.entity_id
_entity_poly.type
_entity_poly.pdbx_seq_one_letter_code
_entity_poly.pdbx_strand_id
1 'polypeptide(L)'
;TICFFLNLLLKEKQYDDKGVLICLSSYDEIESYLSRIDVQPHKIGILTSDKTLNLKSNKNTNEAQILFTTQQMIDSRLKDKLFSEGEEFYYKGKPRQIRIWDESFMPGEPIVVNRDKLQILLPALRRPYPRLTEKLDDLINTDLKSINGEQLYDLRDLKEEYDLDL
;
A
#
# COMPACT_ATOMS: atom_id res chain seq x y z
N THR A 1 15.58 -9.30 -14.32
CA THR A 1 15.76 -7.86 -14.68
C THR A 1 15.96 -7.00 -13.44
N ILE A 2 15.08 -7.07 -12.42
CA ILE A 2 15.18 -6.26 -11.18
C ILE A 2 16.49 -6.56 -10.44
N CYS A 3 16.87 -7.83 -10.21
CA CYS A 3 18.13 -8.17 -9.54
C CYS A 3 19.36 -7.60 -10.26
N PHE A 4 19.37 -7.59 -11.60
CA PHE A 4 20.45 -6.97 -12.35
C PHE A 4 20.54 -5.46 -12.09
N PHE A 5 19.40 -4.78 -12.11
CA PHE A 5 19.32 -3.35 -11.78
C PHE A 5 19.83 -3.06 -10.36
N LEU A 6 19.40 -3.85 -9.37
CA LEU A 6 19.83 -3.68 -7.98
C LEU A 6 21.34 -3.88 -7.83
N ASN A 7 21.90 -4.94 -8.47
CA ASN A 7 23.33 -5.19 -8.45
C ASN A 7 24.14 -4.05 -9.09
N LEU A 8 23.64 -3.47 -10.18
CA LEU A 8 24.26 -2.30 -10.82
C LEU A 8 24.22 -1.08 -9.92
N LEU A 9 23.05 -0.76 -9.35
CA LEU A 9 22.86 0.38 -8.46
C LEU A 9 23.77 0.33 -7.24
N LEU A 10 23.99 -0.87 -6.69
CA LEU A 10 24.82 -1.06 -5.50
C LEU A 10 26.33 -1.03 -5.75
N LYS A 11 26.76 -1.28 -7.01
CA LYS A 11 28.17 -1.22 -7.42
C LYS A 11 28.64 0.20 -7.71
N GLU A 12 27.72 1.05 -8.17
CA GLU A 12 28.06 2.39 -8.66
C GLU A 12 27.93 3.43 -7.53
N LYS A 13 29.04 3.99 -7.07
CA LYS A 13 29.10 4.98 -5.97
C LYS A 13 28.22 6.22 -6.22
N GLN A 14 28.01 6.60 -7.47
CA GLN A 14 27.15 7.74 -7.82
C GLN A 14 25.69 7.56 -7.39
N TYR A 15 25.25 6.34 -7.05
CA TYR A 15 23.90 6.04 -6.59
C TYR A 15 23.83 5.76 -5.09
N ASP A 16 24.88 5.96 -4.32
CA ASP A 16 24.89 5.71 -2.87
C ASP A 16 23.90 6.59 -2.08
N ASP A 17 23.40 7.67 -2.69
CA ASP A 17 22.35 8.53 -2.13
C ASP A 17 20.92 8.08 -2.50
N LYS A 18 20.78 7.11 -3.40
CA LYS A 18 19.47 6.61 -3.88
C LYS A 18 19.01 5.41 -3.07
N GLY A 19 17.89 5.60 -2.37
CA GLY A 19 17.23 4.52 -1.66
C GLY A 19 16.17 3.83 -2.54
N VAL A 20 16.10 2.48 -2.43
CA VAL A 20 15.12 1.65 -3.13
C VAL A 20 14.23 0.95 -2.11
N LEU A 21 12.92 1.02 -2.30
CA LEU A 21 11.93 0.21 -1.61
C LEU A 21 11.40 -0.84 -2.58
N ILE A 22 11.36 -2.09 -2.14
CA ILE A 22 10.77 -3.19 -2.90
C ILE A 22 9.68 -3.82 -2.06
N CYS A 23 8.46 -3.72 -2.54
CA CYS A 23 7.29 -4.27 -1.92
C CYS A 23 6.89 -5.56 -2.63
N LEU A 24 6.84 -6.66 -1.88
CA LEU A 24 6.55 -8.00 -2.37
C LEU A 24 5.32 -8.58 -1.68
N SER A 25 4.73 -9.62 -2.25
CA SER A 25 3.53 -10.26 -1.70
C SER A 25 3.88 -11.26 -0.60
N SER A 26 5.05 -11.89 -0.65
CA SER A 26 5.43 -13.00 0.23
C SER A 26 6.87 -12.94 0.73
N TYR A 27 7.13 -13.68 1.81
CA TYR A 27 8.48 -13.84 2.36
C TYR A 27 9.38 -14.69 1.46
N ASP A 28 8.82 -15.69 0.78
CA ASP A 28 9.56 -16.55 -0.14
C ASP A 28 10.12 -15.76 -1.32
N GLU A 29 9.39 -14.74 -1.77
CA GLU A 29 9.88 -13.82 -2.80
C GLU A 29 11.06 -12.99 -2.29
N ILE A 30 10.98 -12.46 -1.06
CA ILE A 30 12.11 -11.76 -0.45
C ILE A 30 13.34 -12.66 -0.42
N GLU A 31 13.22 -13.91 0.04
CA GLU A 31 14.33 -14.87 0.06
C GLU A 31 14.86 -15.19 -1.32
N SER A 32 13.98 -15.32 -2.31
CA SER A 32 14.35 -15.50 -3.72
C SER A 32 15.16 -14.32 -4.27
N TYR A 33 14.79 -13.08 -3.92
CA TYR A 33 15.59 -11.90 -4.29
C TYR A 33 16.94 -11.89 -3.61
N LEU A 34 16.99 -12.14 -2.30
CA LEU A 34 18.23 -12.18 -1.51
C LEU A 34 19.24 -13.20 -2.05
N SER A 35 18.76 -14.37 -2.54
CA SER A 35 19.62 -15.40 -3.11
C SER A 35 20.24 -15.02 -4.46
N ARG A 36 19.67 -14.03 -5.17
CA ARG A 36 20.09 -13.59 -6.52
C ARG A 36 20.82 -12.26 -6.54
N ILE A 37 20.84 -11.55 -5.41
CA ILE A 37 21.51 -10.26 -5.30
C ILE A 37 22.88 -10.47 -4.67
N ASP A 38 23.94 -10.09 -5.42
CA ASP A 38 25.34 -10.13 -4.95
C ASP A 38 25.67 -8.84 -4.18
N VAL A 39 25.19 -8.76 -2.94
CA VAL A 39 25.29 -7.54 -2.16
C VAL A 39 25.69 -7.79 -0.72
N GLN A 40 26.47 -6.85 -0.19
CA GLN A 40 26.85 -6.86 1.22
C GLN A 40 25.62 -6.69 2.13
N PRO A 41 25.45 -7.54 3.15
CA PRO A 41 24.24 -7.54 4.00
C PRO A 41 23.89 -6.19 4.62
N HIS A 42 24.88 -5.33 4.88
CA HIS A 42 24.63 -4.02 5.49
C HIS A 42 23.91 -3.03 4.55
N LYS A 43 23.95 -3.26 3.23
CA LYS A 43 23.22 -2.42 2.25
C LYS A 43 21.77 -2.86 2.05
N ILE A 44 21.36 -3.98 2.64
CA ILE A 44 20.01 -4.53 2.56
C ILE A 44 19.31 -4.40 3.91
N GLY A 45 18.11 -3.87 3.90
CA GLY A 45 17.16 -3.88 5.01
C GLY A 45 15.98 -4.78 4.69
N ILE A 46 15.41 -5.41 5.70
CA ILE A 46 14.18 -6.17 5.60
C ILE A 46 13.26 -5.69 6.73
N LEU A 47 12.04 -5.29 6.37
CA LEU A 47 11.03 -4.86 7.31
C LEU A 47 9.75 -5.66 7.05
N THR A 48 9.54 -6.69 7.87
CA THR A 48 8.37 -7.58 7.81
C THR A 48 7.89 -7.91 9.22
N SER A 49 6.77 -8.63 9.34
CA SER A 49 6.32 -9.17 10.62
C SER A 49 7.15 -10.39 11.08
N ASP A 50 7.91 -11.02 10.18
CA ASP A 50 8.82 -12.12 10.53
C ASP A 50 10.15 -11.59 11.06
N LYS A 51 10.32 -11.71 12.37
CA LYS A 51 11.55 -11.28 13.06
C LYS A 51 12.78 -12.06 12.61
N THR A 52 12.63 -13.34 12.23
CA THR A 52 13.74 -14.20 11.81
C THR A 52 14.26 -13.73 10.45
N LEU A 53 13.36 -13.40 9.54
CA LEU A 53 13.73 -12.86 8.24
C LEU A 53 14.41 -11.49 8.37
N ASN A 54 13.89 -10.62 9.24
CA ASN A 54 14.47 -9.30 9.47
C ASN A 54 15.92 -9.38 10.02
N LEU A 55 16.26 -10.43 10.77
CA LEU A 55 17.63 -10.62 11.29
C LEU A 55 18.67 -10.95 10.20
N LYS A 56 18.25 -11.34 9.00
CA LYS A 56 19.15 -11.60 7.85
C LYS A 56 19.69 -10.33 7.20
N SER A 57 19.33 -9.15 7.70
CA SER A 57 19.62 -7.85 7.07
C SER A 57 20.14 -6.82 8.07
N ASN A 58 20.43 -5.60 7.59
CA ASN A 58 20.77 -4.48 8.44
C ASN A 58 19.61 -4.16 9.40
N LYS A 59 19.89 -4.11 10.70
CA LYS A 59 18.90 -3.79 11.73
C LYS A 59 18.35 -2.36 11.61
N ASN A 60 19.15 -1.45 11.08
CA ASN A 60 18.72 -0.08 10.80
C ASN A 60 18.29 0.04 9.35
N THR A 61 16.98 -0.06 9.11
CA THR A 61 16.41 0.03 7.77
C THR A 61 16.68 1.36 7.09
N ASN A 62 16.87 2.45 7.86
CA ASN A 62 17.19 3.79 7.37
C ASN A 62 18.61 3.90 6.78
N GLU A 63 19.52 3.01 7.16
CA GLU A 63 20.90 2.97 6.64
C GLU A 63 21.04 1.99 5.46
N ALA A 64 20.08 1.11 5.28
CA ALA A 64 20.08 0.15 4.18
C ALA A 64 19.63 0.80 2.88
N GLN A 65 20.44 0.71 1.84
CA GLN A 65 20.13 1.32 0.54
C GLN A 65 18.92 0.66 -0.15
N ILE A 66 18.80 -0.66 -0.03
CA ILE A 66 17.63 -1.42 -0.49
C ILE A 66 16.83 -1.86 0.72
N LEU A 67 15.53 -1.62 0.71
CA LEU A 67 14.59 -2.10 1.73
C LEU A 67 13.57 -3.03 1.08
N PHE A 68 13.54 -4.28 1.52
CA PHE A 68 12.48 -5.21 1.22
C PHE A 68 11.38 -5.15 2.27
N THR A 69 10.14 -5.16 1.84
CA THR A 69 8.97 -5.17 2.72
C THR A 69 7.81 -5.89 2.06
N THR A 70 6.73 -6.12 2.80
CA THR A 70 5.48 -6.68 2.27
C THR A 70 4.38 -5.62 2.23
N GLN A 71 3.38 -5.82 1.36
CA GLN A 71 2.19 -4.95 1.31
C GLN A 71 1.53 -4.85 2.67
N GLN A 72 1.31 -5.98 3.36
CA GLN A 72 0.74 -6.01 4.70
C GLN A 72 1.52 -5.17 5.72
N MET A 73 2.85 -5.13 5.61
CA MET A 73 3.67 -4.29 6.49
C MET A 73 3.45 -2.82 6.19
N ILE A 74 3.41 -2.42 4.92
CA ILE A 74 3.10 -1.04 4.52
C ILE A 74 1.73 -0.63 5.06
N ASP A 75 0.69 -1.42 4.79
CA ASP A 75 -0.68 -1.16 5.22
C ASP A 75 -0.78 -1.05 6.75
N SER A 76 -0.12 -1.97 7.48
CA SER A 76 -0.16 -1.96 8.94
C SER A 76 0.54 -0.75 9.56
N ARG A 77 1.57 -0.21 8.92
CA ARG A 77 2.36 0.92 9.41
C ARG A 77 1.81 2.27 9.00
N LEU A 78 1.19 2.31 7.83
CA LEU A 78 0.67 3.56 7.28
C LEU A 78 -0.81 3.78 7.57
N LYS A 79 -1.61 2.73 7.87
CA LYS A 79 -3.07 2.79 8.15
C LYS A 79 -3.76 4.10 7.73
N ASP A 80 -3.61 5.16 8.57
CA ASP A 80 -4.23 6.47 8.39
C ASP A 80 -3.21 7.57 8.04
N LYS A 81 -1.98 7.18 7.64
CA LYS A 81 -0.89 8.11 7.33
C LYS A 81 -0.60 8.14 5.84
N LEU A 82 -0.13 9.29 5.37
CA LEU A 82 0.44 9.39 4.04
C LEU A 82 1.75 8.58 3.98
N PHE A 83 2.08 8.04 2.82
CA PHE A 83 3.34 7.31 2.62
C PHE A 83 4.57 8.17 2.94
N SER A 84 4.45 9.50 2.78
CA SER A 84 5.47 10.47 3.15
C SER A 84 5.66 10.65 4.66
N GLU A 85 4.85 10.04 5.50
CA GLU A 85 4.94 10.10 6.97
C GLU A 85 5.52 8.81 7.56
N GLY A 86 5.71 7.78 6.71
CA GLY A 86 6.30 6.50 7.10
C GLY A 86 7.83 6.54 7.17
N GLU A 87 8.38 7.14 8.22
CA GLU A 87 9.84 7.30 8.40
C GLU A 87 10.60 5.97 8.46
N GLU A 88 9.95 4.87 8.86
CA GLU A 88 10.52 3.53 8.84
C GLU A 88 10.89 3.01 7.46
N PHE A 89 10.29 3.59 6.41
CA PHE A 89 10.60 3.28 5.01
C PHE A 89 11.61 4.23 4.39
N TYR A 90 12.18 5.14 5.15
CA TYR A 90 13.13 6.13 4.65
C TYR A 90 14.52 5.54 4.43
N TYR A 91 15.34 6.28 3.68
CA TYR A 91 16.77 6.05 3.52
C TYR A 91 17.52 7.34 3.82
N LYS A 92 18.44 7.28 4.78
CA LYS A 92 19.21 8.47 5.25
C LYS A 92 18.31 9.67 5.60
N GLY A 93 17.19 9.37 6.30
CA GLY A 93 16.23 10.39 6.74
C GLY A 93 15.37 11.02 5.65
N LYS A 94 15.30 10.42 4.45
CA LYS A 94 14.49 10.89 3.32
C LYS A 94 13.66 9.77 2.72
N PRO A 95 12.49 10.07 2.15
CA PRO A 95 11.72 9.09 1.39
C PRO A 95 12.56 8.47 0.29
N ARG A 96 12.45 7.14 0.11
CA ARG A 96 13.16 6.42 -0.94
C ARG A 96 12.68 6.88 -2.31
N GLN A 97 13.61 7.17 -3.19
CA GLN A 97 13.36 7.74 -4.52
C GLN A 97 12.79 6.71 -5.48
N ILE A 98 13.19 5.42 -5.32
CA ILE A 98 12.77 4.33 -6.18
C ILE A 98 11.88 3.40 -5.37
N ARG A 99 10.69 3.14 -5.90
CA ARG A 99 9.71 2.24 -5.27
C ARG A 99 9.23 1.25 -6.31
N ILE A 100 9.39 -0.03 -6.00
CA ILE A 100 9.06 -1.14 -6.88
C ILE A 100 8.00 -1.98 -6.19
N TRP A 101 6.87 -2.20 -6.86
CA TRP A 101 5.86 -3.16 -6.49
C TRP A 101 5.92 -4.31 -7.50
N ASP A 102 6.21 -5.52 -7.04
CA ASP A 102 6.40 -6.69 -7.92
C ASP A 102 5.07 -7.33 -8.34
N GLU A 103 3.99 -6.99 -7.66
CA GLU A 103 2.62 -7.37 -8.04
C GLU A 103 1.70 -6.17 -8.15
N SER A 104 0.52 -6.38 -8.74
CA SER A 104 -0.50 -5.35 -8.81
C SER A 104 -0.94 -4.96 -7.39
N PHE A 105 -0.55 -3.79 -6.98
CA PHE A 105 -1.00 -3.19 -5.73
C PHE A 105 -2.49 -2.86 -5.84
N MET A 106 -3.30 -3.50 -5.01
CA MET A 106 -4.68 -3.06 -4.80
C MET A 106 -4.65 -1.98 -3.71
N PRO A 107 -4.89 -0.71 -4.04
CA PRO A 107 -4.76 0.41 -3.10
C PRO A 107 -5.90 0.47 -2.07
N GLY A 108 -6.54 -0.63 -1.76
CA GLY A 108 -7.61 -0.76 -0.78
C GLY A 108 -8.21 -2.16 -0.75
N GLU A 109 -8.85 -2.49 0.33
CA GLU A 109 -9.70 -3.68 0.38
C GLU A 109 -10.95 -3.44 -0.49
N PRO A 110 -11.33 -4.38 -1.37
CA PRO A 110 -12.57 -4.25 -2.11
C PRO A 110 -13.74 -4.28 -1.13
N ILE A 111 -14.44 -3.16 -1.00
CA ILE A 111 -15.68 -3.12 -0.23
C ILE A 111 -16.76 -3.77 -1.08
N VAL A 112 -17.12 -5.00 -0.73
CA VAL A 112 -18.27 -5.67 -1.35
C VAL A 112 -19.55 -5.15 -0.70
N VAL A 113 -20.21 -4.26 -1.40
CA VAL A 113 -21.51 -3.73 -0.98
C VAL A 113 -22.60 -4.68 -1.43
N ASN A 114 -23.28 -5.29 -0.46
CA ASN A 114 -24.43 -6.15 -0.76
C ASN A 114 -25.69 -5.29 -0.81
N ARG A 115 -26.42 -5.34 -1.94
CA ARG A 115 -27.65 -4.59 -2.18
C ARG A 115 -28.69 -4.78 -1.05
N ASP A 116 -28.92 -6.03 -0.63
CA ASP A 116 -29.92 -6.32 0.40
C ASP A 116 -29.54 -5.71 1.75
N LYS A 117 -28.24 -5.72 2.09
CA LYS A 117 -27.74 -5.08 3.31
C LYS A 117 -27.89 -3.56 3.26
N LEU A 118 -27.64 -2.94 2.10
CA LEU A 118 -27.87 -1.50 1.93
C LEU A 118 -29.34 -1.15 2.11
N GLN A 119 -30.26 -1.90 1.51
CA GLN A 119 -31.70 -1.66 1.65
C GLN A 119 -32.17 -1.73 3.11
N ILE A 120 -31.59 -2.62 3.92
CA ILE A 120 -31.87 -2.72 5.35
C ILE A 120 -31.39 -1.48 6.12
N LEU A 121 -30.29 -0.85 5.70
CA LEU A 121 -29.70 0.33 6.37
C LEU A 121 -30.42 1.64 6.02
N LEU A 122 -30.98 1.76 4.80
CA LEU A 122 -31.60 3.00 4.32
C LEU A 122 -32.61 3.65 5.28
N PRO A 123 -33.56 2.91 5.91
CA PRO A 123 -34.51 3.52 6.84
C PRO A 123 -33.85 4.18 8.05
N ALA A 124 -32.75 3.60 8.56
CA ALA A 124 -32.01 4.14 9.70
C ALA A 124 -31.21 5.40 9.32
N LEU A 125 -30.73 5.46 8.08
CA LEU A 125 -29.91 6.58 7.57
C LEU A 125 -30.77 7.76 7.09
N ARG A 126 -32.03 7.56 6.73
CA ARG A 126 -32.87 8.56 6.07
C ARG A 126 -33.03 9.86 6.85
N ARG A 127 -33.11 9.80 8.19
CA ARG A 127 -33.25 11.01 9.02
C ARG A 127 -31.92 11.72 9.28
N PRO A 128 -30.88 11.02 9.75
CA PRO A 128 -29.59 11.69 10.03
C PRO A 128 -28.82 12.08 8.77
N TYR A 129 -28.99 11.35 7.66
CA TYR A 129 -28.16 11.52 6.45
C TYR A 129 -29.01 11.47 5.17
N PRO A 130 -29.91 12.46 4.92
CA PRO A 130 -30.86 12.41 3.81
C PRO A 130 -30.20 12.33 2.43
N ARG A 131 -29.18 13.15 2.15
CA ARG A 131 -28.46 13.13 0.86
C ARG A 131 -27.64 11.85 0.64
N LEU A 132 -27.03 11.31 1.69
CA LEU A 132 -26.36 10.01 1.61
C LEU A 132 -27.39 8.92 1.27
N THR A 133 -28.57 8.97 1.91
CA THR A 133 -29.64 7.99 1.62
C THR A 133 -30.11 8.08 0.18
N GLU A 134 -30.27 9.27 -0.37
CA GLU A 134 -30.65 9.51 -1.77
C GLU A 134 -29.60 8.89 -2.73
N LYS A 135 -28.31 9.16 -2.52
CA LYS A 135 -27.24 8.57 -3.34
C LYS A 135 -27.17 7.04 -3.22
N LEU A 136 -27.43 6.49 -2.03
CA LEU A 136 -27.48 5.04 -1.83
C LEU A 136 -28.72 4.42 -2.49
N ASP A 137 -29.88 5.08 -2.45
CA ASP A 137 -31.08 4.67 -3.18
C ASP A 137 -30.83 4.66 -4.69
N ASP A 138 -30.18 5.67 -5.23
CA ASP A 138 -29.78 5.74 -6.65
C ASP A 138 -28.83 4.61 -7.01
N LEU A 139 -27.83 4.32 -6.16
CA LEU A 139 -26.91 3.21 -6.35
C LEU A 139 -27.64 1.87 -6.37
N ILE A 140 -28.61 1.65 -5.45
CA ILE A 140 -29.38 0.42 -5.35
C ILE A 140 -30.31 0.25 -6.57
N ASN A 141 -30.90 1.32 -7.06
CA ASN A 141 -31.86 1.32 -8.17
C ASN A 141 -31.18 1.37 -9.54
N THR A 142 -29.95 1.84 -9.61
CA THR A 142 -29.15 1.75 -10.84
C THR A 142 -28.92 0.26 -11.13
N ASP A 143 -29.29 -0.16 -12.34
CA ASP A 143 -29.17 -1.57 -12.72
C ASP A 143 -27.68 -1.95 -12.79
N LEU A 144 -27.18 -2.53 -11.69
CA LEU A 144 -25.80 -3.00 -11.57
C LEU A 144 -25.43 -4.05 -12.63
N LYS A 145 -26.42 -4.59 -13.36
CA LYS A 145 -26.21 -5.49 -14.50
C LYS A 145 -25.67 -4.78 -15.74
N SER A 146 -25.87 -3.48 -15.84
CA SER A 146 -25.35 -2.66 -16.95
C SER A 146 -23.92 -2.14 -16.72
N ILE A 147 -23.36 -2.36 -15.53
CA ILE A 147 -22.02 -1.87 -15.20
C ILE A 147 -20.98 -2.87 -15.66
N ASN A 148 -20.60 -2.76 -16.91
CA ASN A 148 -19.29 -3.20 -17.37
C ASN A 148 -18.26 -2.20 -16.83
N GLY A 149 -17.77 -2.46 -15.60
CA GLY A 149 -16.66 -1.78 -14.96
C GLY A 149 -16.75 -0.24 -14.89
N GLU A 150 -16.55 0.31 -13.68
CA GLU A 150 -16.14 1.70 -13.47
C GLU A 150 -17.22 2.79 -13.53
N GLN A 151 -18.25 2.74 -12.71
CA GLN A 151 -18.81 3.98 -12.16
C GLN A 151 -18.15 4.25 -10.79
N LEU A 152 -17.18 5.13 -10.80
CA LEU A 152 -16.64 5.74 -9.59
C LEU A 152 -17.69 6.72 -9.04
N TYR A 153 -18.32 6.37 -7.93
CA TYR A 153 -19.18 7.30 -7.21
C TYR A 153 -18.30 8.30 -6.46
N ASP A 154 -18.41 9.57 -6.80
CA ASP A 154 -17.74 10.63 -6.08
C ASP A 154 -18.54 10.95 -4.80
N LEU A 155 -17.99 10.60 -3.65
CA LEU A 155 -18.57 10.85 -2.34
C LEU A 155 -17.92 12.02 -1.60
N ARG A 156 -17.03 12.78 -2.26
CA ARG A 156 -16.27 13.87 -1.60
C ARG A 156 -17.16 14.97 -1.05
N ASP A 157 -18.21 15.30 -1.76
CA ASP A 157 -19.20 16.29 -1.31
C ASP A 157 -19.98 15.85 -0.06
N LEU A 158 -20.21 14.54 0.12
CA LEU A 158 -20.83 13.99 1.32
C LEU A 158 -19.85 13.95 2.51
N LYS A 159 -18.58 13.73 2.25
CA LYS A 159 -17.55 13.77 3.29
C LYS A 159 -17.51 15.13 3.96
N GLU A 160 -17.45 16.20 3.16
CA GLU A 160 -17.43 17.56 3.65
C GLU A 160 -18.73 17.95 4.39
N GLU A 161 -19.89 17.50 3.88
CA GLU A 161 -21.19 17.83 4.48
C GLU A 161 -21.42 17.15 5.83
N TYR A 162 -20.96 15.92 6.00
CA TYR A 162 -21.25 15.11 7.19
C TYR A 162 -20.05 14.85 8.08
N ASP A 163 -18.89 15.46 7.79
CA ASP A 163 -17.63 15.23 8.52
C ASP A 163 -17.33 13.74 8.70
N LEU A 164 -17.48 12.98 7.61
CA LEU A 164 -17.28 11.53 7.62
C LEU A 164 -15.79 11.20 7.48
N ASP A 165 -15.27 10.39 8.37
CA ASP A 165 -13.97 9.74 8.22
C ASP A 165 -14.08 8.60 7.21
N LEU A 166 -13.80 8.91 5.94
CA LEU A 166 -13.80 7.93 4.83
C LEU A 166 -12.37 7.64 4.34
#